data_8bb33057bf05b41178a7b8c2c87c75fd
#
_entry.id   8bb33057bf05b41178a7b8c2c87c75fd
#
_cell.length_a   1.000
_cell.length_b   1.000
_cell.length_c   1.000
_cell.angle_alpha   90.00
_cell.angle_beta   90.00
_cell.angle_gamma   90.00
#
_symmetry.space_group_name_H-M   'P 1'
#
loop_
_entity.id
_entity.type
_entity.pdbx_description
1 polymer ?
#
loop_
_entity_poly.entity_id
_entity_poly.type
_entity_poly.pdbx_seq_one_letter_code
_entity_poly.pdbx_strand_id
1 'polypeptide(L)'
;CIRKLPIIRISDHLDIASFVLLGDAELVVKAAAALKERVPEVDYLITAEAKGIPLVQEMARIMNMKRYFVARKSVKPYMLEPFVTEVYSITTQKKQILCLDREESELIRGKRILIVDDVISTGESLKAMETLVEKAGGKVTGKAAILAEGDAAKRKDIIYLESFPTFPVGKSR
;
A
#
# COMPACT_ATOMS: atom_id res chain seq x y z
N CYS A 1 -9.27 -15.26 10.95
CA CYS A 1 -10.17 -14.36 11.70
C CYS A 1 -11.28 -13.86 10.76
N ILE A 2 -12.47 -13.65 11.30
CA ILE A 2 -13.63 -13.14 10.55
C ILE A 2 -13.90 -11.71 11.00
N ARG A 3 -14.22 -10.82 10.05
CA ARG A 3 -14.63 -9.44 10.32
C ARG A 3 -15.91 -9.14 9.57
N LYS A 4 -16.84 -8.46 10.24
CA LYS A 4 -18.03 -7.87 9.61
C LYS A 4 -17.67 -6.46 9.18
N LEU A 5 -17.76 -6.18 7.89
CA LEU A 5 -17.42 -4.88 7.34
C LEU A 5 -18.72 -4.13 7.00
N PRO A 6 -18.87 -2.86 7.42
CA PRO A 6 -20.00 -2.06 7.00
C PRO A 6 -19.93 -1.77 5.50
N ILE A 7 -21.08 -1.85 4.84
CA ILE A 7 -21.21 -1.43 3.44
C ILE A 7 -21.61 0.05 3.44
N ILE A 8 -20.85 0.86 2.74
CA ILE A 8 -21.05 2.30 2.62
C ILE A 8 -21.22 2.72 1.16
N ARG A 9 -22.14 3.66 0.94
CA ARG A 9 -22.36 4.30 -0.36
C ARG A 9 -21.26 5.31 -0.65
N ILE A 10 -20.52 5.12 -1.75
CA ILE A 10 -19.50 6.09 -2.19
C ILE A 10 -19.92 6.88 -3.43
N SER A 11 -20.90 6.39 -4.18
CA SER A 11 -21.54 7.11 -5.29
C SER A 11 -22.92 6.55 -5.56
N ASP A 12 -23.70 7.22 -6.43
CA ASP A 12 -25.05 6.77 -6.82
C ASP A 12 -25.06 5.36 -7.46
N HIS A 13 -23.90 4.86 -7.86
CA HIS A 13 -23.77 3.61 -8.60
C HIS A 13 -22.88 2.58 -7.94
N LEU A 14 -22.30 2.90 -6.77
CA LEU A 14 -21.29 2.03 -6.16
C LEU A 14 -21.35 2.05 -4.63
N ASP A 15 -21.56 0.91 -4.04
CA ASP A 15 -21.33 0.63 -2.64
C ASP A 15 -20.02 -0.16 -2.48
N ILE A 16 -19.27 0.11 -1.41
CA ILE A 16 -18.09 -0.65 -1.04
C ILE A 16 -18.19 -1.13 0.40
N ALA A 17 -17.54 -2.24 0.71
CA ALA A 17 -17.31 -2.60 2.09
C ALA A 17 -16.16 -1.75 2.65
N SER A 18 -16.37 -1.17 3.83
CA SER A 18 -15.34 -0.33 4.47
C SER A 18 -14.35 -1.21 5.22
N PHE A 19 -13.14 -1.30 4.70
CA PHE A 19 -12.03 -2.01 5.34
C PHE A 19 -11.08 -1.00 5.98
N VAL A 20 -10.87 -1.10 7.27
CA VAL A 20 -9.94 -0.27 8.03
C VAL A 20 -9.06 -1.17 8.88
N LEU A 21 -7.77 -1.22 8.54
CA LEU A 21 -6.78 -2.01 9.25
C LEU A 21 -6.34 -1.36 10.56
N LEU A 22 -6.39 -0.03 10.63
CA LEU A 22 -5.92 0.73 11.79
C LEU A 22 -6.71 0.35 13.05
N GLY A 23 -6.00 -0.03 14.09
CA GLY A 23 -6.58 -0.44 15.37
C GLY A 23 -6.90 -1.94 15.49
N ASP A 24 -6.85 -2.72 14.41
CA ASP A 24 -7.10 -4.18 14.45
C ASP A 24 -5.78 -4.96 14.56
N ALA A 25 -5.24 -5.03 15.75
CA ALA A 25 -3.95 -5.69 16.01
C ALA A 25 -3.96 -7.19 15.68
N GLU A 26 -5.08 -7.90 15.94
CA GLU A 26 -5.20 -9.32 15.61
C GLU A 26 -5.13 -9.55 14.10
N LEU A 27 -5.84 -8.74 13.34
CA LEU A 27 -5.84 -8.85 11.88
C LEU A 27 -4.47 -8.53 11.29
N VAL A 28 -3.79 -7.50 11.82
CA VAL A 28 -2.43 -7.14 11.41
C VAL A 28 -1.48 -8.32 11.56
N VAL A 29 -1.46 -8.95 12.74
CA VAL A 29 -0.57 -10.10 13.03
C VAL A 29 -0.84 -11.27 12.08
N LYS A 30 -2.11 -11.62 11.88
CA LYS A 30 -2.49 -12.75 11.01
C LYS A 30 -2.23 -12.47 9.54
N ALA A 31 -2.51 -11.26 9.09
CA ALA A 31 -2.26 -10.86 7.70
C ALA A 31 -0.76 -10.79 7.39
N ALA A 32 0.04 -10.23 8.29
CA ALA A 32 1.49 -10.17 8.14
C ALA A 32 2.10 -11.57 8.02
N ALA A 33 1.69 -12.51 8.88
CA ALA A 33 2.16 -13.90 8.83
C ALA A 33 1.80 -14.57 7.50
N ALA A 34 0.55 -14.39 7.02
CA ALA A 34 0.10 -14.98 5.78
C ALA A 34 0.78 -14.37 4.54
N LEU A 35 1.04 -13.06 4.54
CA LEU A 35 1.75 -12.39 3.45
C LEU A 35 3.23 -12.79 3.40
N LYS A 36 3.88 -12.93 4.56
CA LYS A 36 5.28 -13.37 4.64
C LYS A 36 5.54 -14.64 3.83
N GLU A 37 4.61 -15.59 3.87
CA GLU A 37 4.75 -16.88 3.17
C GLU A 37 4.58 -16.77 1.64
N ARG A 38 4.11 -15.62 1.13
CA ARG A 38 3.79 -15.42 -0.29
C ARG A 38 4.71 -14.43 -0.99
N VAL A 39 5.39 -13.57 -0.23
CA VAL A 39 6.23 -12.52 -0.79
C VAL A 39 7.65 -13.01 -1.10
N PRO A 40 8.30 -12.44 -2.13
CA PRO A 40 9.68 -12.79 -2.44
C PRO A 40 10.65 -12.29 -1.37
N GLU A 41 11.88 -12.78 -1.42
CA GLU A 41 12.97 -12.23 -0.63
C GLU A 41 13.29 -10.80 -1.07
N VAL A 42 13.32 -9.88 -0.12
CA VAL A 42 13.53 -8.44 -0.35
C VAL A 42 14.46 -7.86 0.70
N ASP A 43 15.04 -6.70 0.41
CA ASP A 43 15.93 -6.01 1.34
C ASP A 43 15.14 -5.11 2.29
N TYR A 44 14.09 -4.45 1.78
CA TYR A 44 13.22 -3.57 2.56
C TYR A 44 11.77 -3.61 2.14
N LEU A 45 10.91 -3.22 3.07
CA LEU A 45 9.48 -2.97 2.86
C LEU A 45 9.23 -1.47 2.80
N ILE A 46 8.26 -1.06 1.98
CA ILE A 46 7.79 0.32 1.93
C ILE A 46 6.27 0.37 1.82
N THR A 47 5.66 1.33 2.49
CA THR A 47 4.24 1.66 2.36
C THR A 47 4.04 3.16 2.26
N ALA A 48 2.88 3.60 1.78
CA ALA A 48 2.46 5.00 1.91
C ALA A 48 1.71 5.23 3.22
N GLU A 49 1.84 6.43 3.81
CA GLU A 49 1.00 6.77 4.96
C GLU A 49 -0.49 6.75 4.57
N ALA A 50 -1.43 6.24 5.41
CA ALA A 50 -1.13 5.81 6.78
C ALA A 50 -1.53 4.35 7.05
N LYS A 51 -2.50 3.78 6.31
CA LYS A 51 -3.18 2.53 6.68
C LYS A 51 -2.31 1.27 6.58
N GLY A 52 -1.33 1.25 5.69
CA GLY A 52 -0.38 0.14 5.55
C GLY A 52 0.70 0.08 6.65
N ILE A 53 0.87 1.13 7.46
CA ILE A 53 1.96 1.21 8.44
C ILE A 53 1.95 0.06 9.45
N PRO A 54 0.83 -0.29 10.10
CA PRO A 54 0.82 -1.41 11.05
C PRO A 54 1.22 -2.73 10.42
N LEU A 55 0.77 -2.97 9.18
CA LEU A 55 1.09 -4.19 8.45
C LEU A 55 2.59 -4.28 8.14
N VAL A 56 3.18 -3.22 7.62
CA VAL A 56 4.62 -3.17 7.30
C VAL A 56 5.47 -3.31 8.55
N GLN A 57 5.08 -2.67 9.67
CA GLN A 57 5.74 -2.81 10.95
C GLN A 57 5.79 -4.27 11.41
N GLU A 58 4.65 -4.95 11.37
CA GLU A 58 4.57 -6.35 11.80
C GLU A 58 5.30 -7.27 10.83
N MET A 59 5.17 -7.06 9.52
CA MET A 59 5.93 -7.82 8.52
C MET A 59 7.44 -7.66 8.73
N ALA A 60 7.94 -6.43 8.91
CA ALA A 60 9.35 -6.19 9.18
C ALA A 60 9.83 -6.92 10.44
N ARG A 61 9.02 -6.91 11.52
CA ARG A 61 9.33 -7.60 12.76
C ARG A 61 9.49 -9.11 12.55
N ILE A 62 8.52 -9.77 11.90
CA ILE A 62 8.56 -11.22 11.70
C ILE A 62 9.53 -11.66 10.61
N MET A 63 9.96 -10.75 9.72
CA MET A 63 11.00 -10.96 8.72
C MET A 63 12.41 -10.61 9.25
N ASN A 64 12.55 -10.26 10.53
CA ASN A 64 13.79 -9.84 11.17
C ASN A 64 14.48 -8.64 10.48
N MET A 65 13.70 -7.76 9.90
CA MET A 65 14.19 -6.52 9.29
C MET A 65 14.37 -5.44 10.35
N LYS A 66 15.49 -4.73 10.30
CA LYS A 66 15.77 -3.64 11.24
C LYS A 66 15.05 -2.33 10.88
N ARG A 67 14.60 -2.18 9.63
CA ARG A 67 14.01 -0.96 9.09
C ARG A 67 12.99 -1.28 8.01
N TYR A 68 11.97 -0.45 7.91
CA TYR A 68 11.05 -0.33 6.78
C TYR A 68 10.86 1.15 6.48
N PHE A 69 10.25 1.50 5.35
CA PHE A 69 10.06 2.89 4.94
C PHE A 69 8.58 3.25 4.85
N VAL A 70 8.29 4.52 5.12
CA VAL A 70 6.94 5.10 4.99
C VAL A 70 7.02 6.33 4.11
N ALA A 71 6.52 6.22 2.88
CA ALA A 71 6.38 7.38 2.00
C ALA A 71 5.30 8.33 2.56
N ARG A 72 5.69 9.59 2.77
CA ARG A 72 4.80 10.63 3.29
C ARG A 72 4.08 11.33 2.15
N LYS A 73 2.84 11.75 2.41
CA LYS A 73 2.00 12.50 1.44
C LYS A 73 2.23 14.01 1.49
N SER A 74 3.13 14.46 2.35
CA SER A 74 3.58 15.85 2.45
C SER A 74 4.97 15.91 3.04
N VAL A 75 5.75 16.90 2.65
CA VAL A 75 7.04 17.20 3.29
C VAL A 75 6.79 17.60 4.73
N LYS A 76 7.53 17.01 5.67
CA LYS A 76 7.42 17.33 7.10
C LYS A 76 8.55 18.27 7.51
N PRO A 77 8.34 19.13 8.52
CA PRO A 77 9.34 20.11 8.93
C PRO A 77 10.69 19.53 9.39
N TYR A 78 10.70 18.26 9.80
CA TYR A 78 11.91 17.58 10.26
C TYR A 78 12.69 16.88 9.15
N MET A 79 12.16 16.82 7.92
CA MET A 79 12.85 16.20 6.79
C MET A 79 13.95 17.09 6.27
N LEU A 80 15.16 16.53 6.18
CA LEU A 80 16.32 17.19 5.59
C LEU A 80 16.45 16.78 4.13
N GLU A 81 16.40 17.76 3.23
CA GLU A 81 16.50 17.55 1.77
C GLU A 81 15.61 16.40 1.27
N PRO A 82 14.29 16.49 1.48
CA PRO A 82 13.39 15.39 1.17
C PRO A 82 13.43 15.03 -0.31
N PHE A 83 13.45 13.73 -0.57
CA PHE A 83 13.27 13.18 -1.91
C PHE A 83 11.79 13.19 -2.25
N VAL A 84 11.36 14.01 -3.19
CA VAL A 84 9.95 14.25 -3.53
C VAL A 84 9.65 13.72 -4.93
N THR A 85 8.58 12.97 -5.05
CA THR A 85 8.01 12.56 -6.33
C THR A 85 6.59 13.11 -6.47
N GLU A 86 6.32 13.76 -7.59
CA GLU A 86 4.99 14.23 -7.96
C GLU A 86 4.28 13.20 -8.82
N VAL A 87 3.04 12.91 -8.47
CA VAL A 87 2.19 12.00 -9.21
C VAL A 87 0.85 12.69 -9.47
N TYR A 88 0.37 12.61 -10.70
CA TYR A 88 -0.94 13.10 -11.07
C TYR A 88 -1.94 11.93 -11.03
N SER A 89 -2.95 12.06 -10.19
CA SER A 89 -4.08 11.13 -10.18
C SER A 89 -4.96 11.39 -11.40
N ILE A 90 -5.18 10.37 -12.21
CA ILE A 90 -6.04 10.44 -13.38
C ILE A 90 -7.51 10.65 -12.97
N THR A 91 -7.92 10.02 -11.87
CA THR A 91 -9.31 10.04 -11.41
C THR A 91 -9.70 11.36 -10.76
N THR A 92 -8.81 11.98 -10.00
CA THR A 92 -9.09 13.21 -9.25
C THR A 92 -8.51 14.47 -9.88
N GLN A 93 -7.69 14.34 -10.93
CA GLN A 93 -6.91 15.41 -11.55
C GLN A 93 -6.09 16.24 -10.54
N LYS A 94 -5.85 15.68 -9.36
CA LYS A 94 -5.08 16.34 -8.31
C LYS A 94 -3.64 15.86 -8.32
N LYS A 95 -2.74 16.83 -8.20
CA LYS A 95 -1.33 16.58 -7.94
C LYS A 95 -1.20 16.00 -6.54
N GLN A 96 -0.62 14.83 -6.44
CA GLN A 96 -0.22 14.20 -5.19
C GLN A 96 1.29 14.15 -5.11
N ILE A 97 1.83 14.30 -3.92
CA ILE A 97 3.25 14.09 -3.69
C ILE A 97 3.44 12.86 -2.81
N LEU A 98 4.53 12.17 -3.06
CA LEU A 98 5.11 11.20 -2.14
C LEU A 98 6.54 11.61 -1.87
N CYS A 99 6.94 11.55 -0.61
CA CYS A 99 8.30 11.92 -0.23
C CYS A 99 8.88 10.98 0.82
N LEU A 100 10.20 10.88 0.78
CA LEU A 100 11.06 10.21 1.75
C LEU A 100 12.08 11.21 2.27
N ASP A 101 12.63 10.96 3.44
CA ASP A 101 13.83 11.67 3.87
C ASP A 101 15.00 11.30 2.93
N ARG A 102 15.99 12.17 2.84
CA ARG A 102 17.19 11.93 2.03
C ARG A 102 17.88 10.62 2.40
N GLU A 103 18.12 10.40 3.69
CA GLU A 103 18.75 9.17 4.17
C GLU A 103 17.97 7.92 3.74
N GLU A 104 16.63 7.95 3.82
CA GLU A 104 15.77 6.85 3.41
C GLU A 104 15.89 6.57 1.90
N SER A 105 15.90 7.61 1.07
CA SER A 105 16.06 7.47 -0.38
C SER A 105 17.43 6.90 -0.77
N GLU A 106 18.49 7.27 -0.04
CA GLU A 106 19.84 6.73 -0.24
C GLU A 106 19.92 5.24 0.14
N LEU A 107 19.26 4.83 1.23
CA LEU A 107 19.19 3.43 1.65
C LEU A 107 18.43 2.53 0.68
N ILE A 108 17.47 3.07 -0.04
CA ILE A 108 16.68 2.34 -1.06
C ILE A 108 17.51 2.04 -2.32
N ARG A 109 18.49 2.88 -2.63
CA ARG A 109 19.27 2.77 -3.86
C ARG A 109 19.91 1.39 -4.05
N GLY A 110 19.64 0.76 -5.19
CA GLY A 110 20.15 -0.56 -5.53
C GLY A 110 19.55 -1.73 -4.76
N LYS A 111 18.53 -1.48 -3.92
CA LYS A 111 17.91 -2.50 -3.06
C LYS A 111 16.64 -3.08 -3.68
N ARG A 112 16.33 -4.32 -3.30
CA ARG A 112 15.07 -5.01 -3.63
C ARG A 112 14.00 -4.56 -2.66
N ILE A 113 12.95 -3.96 -3.19
CA ILE A 113 11.89 -3.32 -2.40
C ILE A 113 10.56 -4.03 -2.63
N LEU A 114 9.88 -4.39 -1.55
CA LEU A 114 8.49 -4.81 -1.55
C LEU A 114 7.59 -3.62 -1.17
N ILE A 115 6.68 -3.27 -2.06
CA ILE A 115 5.63 -2.30 -1.76
C ILE A 115 4.48 -3.05 -1.09
N VAL A 116 4.01 -2.54 0.05
CA VAL A 116 2.94 -3.16 0.83
C VAL A 116 1.86 -2.13 1.13
N ASP A 117 0.59 -2.52 0.96
CA ASP A 117 -0.56 -1.69 1.33
C ASP A 117 -1.63 -2.54 2.03
N ASP A 118 -2.65 -1.91 2.61
CA ASP A 118 -3.81 -2.62 3.16
C ASP A 118 -4.74 -3.12 2.04
N VAL A 119 -5.08 -2.26 1.09
CA VAL A 119 -5.95 -2.55 -0.06
C VAL A 119 -5.35 -1.96 -1.34
N ILE A 120 -5.28 -2.77 -2.39
CA ILE A 120 -5.00 -2.30 -3.74
C ILE A 120 -6.31 -2.30 -4.52
N SER A 121 -6.73 -1.12 -5.00
CA SER A 121 -7.97 -0.90 -5.75
C SER A 121 -7.67 -0.45 -7.19
N THR A 122 -7.68 0.84 -7.48
CA THR A 122 -7.37 1.36 -8.83
C THR A 122 -5.91 1.15 -9.25
N GLY A 123 -5.02 1.03 -8.29
CA GLY A 123 -3.58 0.91 -8.52
C GLY A 123 -2.85 2.25 -8.69
N GLU A 124 -3.53 3.39 -8.58
CA GLU A 124 -2.89 4.72 -8.69
C GLU A 124 -1.87 4.94 -7.57
N SER A 125 -2.24 4.65 -6.31
CA SER A 125 -1.32 4.74 -5.16
C SER A 125 -0.13 3.79 -5.33
N LEU A 126 -0.37 2.58 -5.82
CA LEU A 126 0.66 1.60 -6.09
C LEU A 126 1.64 2.11 -7.16
N LYS A 127 1.12 2.68 -8.25
CA LYS A 127 1.94 3.26 -9.33
C LYS A 127 2.78 4.44 -8.84
N ALA A 128 2.21 5.27 -7.97
CA ALA A 128 2.94 6.38 -7.34
C ALA A 128 4.11 5.86 -6.48
N MET A 129 3.89 4.79 -5.73
CA MET A 129 4.93 4.15 -4.93
C MET A 129 6.02 3.50 -5.79
N GLU A 130 5.66 2.83 -6.88
CA GLU A 130 6.62 2.30 -7.85
C GLU A 130 7.52 3.41 -8.39
N THR A 131 6.92 4.51 -8.83
CA THR A 131 7.64 5.68 -9.35
C THR A 131 8.60 6.27 -8.31
N LEU A 132 8.18 6.37 -7.04
CA LEU A 132 9.02 6.87 -5.95
C LEU A 132 10.26 5.97 -5.75
N VAL A 133 10.05 4.66 -5.65
CA VAL A 133 11.12 3.68 -5.43
C VAL A 133 12.10 3.66 -6.61
N GLU A 134 11.59 3.63 -7.84
CA GLU A 134 12.42 3.61 -9.05
C GLU A 134 13.24 4.88 -9.20
N LYS A 135 12.65 6.05 -8.96
CA LYS A 135 13.37 7.34 -8.99
C LYS A 135 14.41 7.45 -7.87
N ALA A 136 14.20 6.83 -6.72
CA ALA A 136 15.20 6.72 -5.67
C ALA A 136 16.32 5.71 -6.02
N GLY A 137 16.21 5.01 -7.14
CA GLY A 137 17.18 4.02 -7.60
C GLY A 137 17.00 2.63 -6.99
N GLY A 138 15.87 2.35 -6.36
CA GLY A 138 15.49 1.03 -5.87
C GLY A 138 14.88 0.16 -6.96
N LYS A 139 14.79 -1.13 -6.70
CA LYS A 139 14.16 -2.10 -7.58
C LYS A 139 12.91 -2.66 -6.92
N VAL A 140 11.74 -2.38 -7.47
CA VAL A 140 10.49 -2.99 -7.02
C VAL A 140 10.47 -4.45 -7.45
N THR A 141 10.54 -5.37 -6.49
CA THR A 141 10.57 -6.82 -6.74
C THR A 141 9.29 -7.51 -6.31
N GLY A 142 8.38 -6.80 -5.68
CA GLY A 142 7.07 -7.29 -5.32
C GLY A 142 6.14 -6.17 -4.89
N LYS A 143 4.85 -6.46 -4.98
CA LYS A 143 3.75 -5.59 -4.56
C LYS A 143 2.72 -6.45 -3.84
N ALA A 144 2.41 -6.11 -2.60
CA ALA A 144 1.56 -6.94 -1.76
C ALA A 144 0.48 -6.12 -1.03
N ALA A 145 -0.66 -6.73 -0.79
CA ALA A 145 -1.74 -6.18 0.01
C ALA A 145 -2.52 -7.26 0.75
N ILE A 146 -3.28 -6.89 1.75
CA ILE A 146 -4.24 -7.80 2.38
C ILE A 146 -5.35 -8.10 1.38
N LEU A 147 -5.91 -7.07 0.76
CA LEU A 147 -7.05 -7.16 -0.15
C LEU A 147 -6.74 -6.56 -1.52
N ALA A 148 -7.26 -7.20 -2.56
CA ALA A 148 -7.32 -6.64 -3.91
C ALA A 148 -8.78 -6.37 -4.29
N GLU A 149 -9.14 -5.10 -4.52
CA GLU A 149 -10.51 -4.68 -4.77
C GLU A 149 -10.82 -4.59 -6.27
N GLY A 150 -11.95 -5.14 -6.67
CA GLY A 150 -12.45 -5.02 -8.03
C GLY A 150 -11.48 -5.59 -9.08
N ASP A 151 -11.10 -4.78 -10.07
CA ASP A 151 -10.20 -5.21 -11.15
C ASP A 151 -8.77 -5.48 -10.68
N ALA A 152 -8.35 -4.95 -9.54
CA ALA A 152 -7.05 -5.28 -8.96
C ALA A 152 -6.91 -6.78 -8.68
N ALA A 153 -7.99 -7.46 -8.32
CA ALA A 153 -7.99 -8.91 -8.08
C ALA A 153 -7.68 -9.75 -9.34
N LYS A 154 -7.75 -9.16 -10.53
CA LYS A 154 -7.41 -9.82 -11.80
C LYS A 154 -5.93 -9.65 -12.17
N ARG A 155 -5.19 -8.80 -11.46
CA ARG A 155 -3.78 -8.52 -11.74
C ARG A 155 -2.91 -9.68 -11.29
N LYS A 156 -1.92 -10.02 -12.13
CA LYS A 156 -0.96 -11.11 -11.87
C LYS A 156 0.36 -10.59 -11.27
N ASP A 157 0.53 -9.29 -11.22
CA ASP A 157 1.74 -8.62 -10.75
C ASP A 157 1.66 -8.15 -9.29
N ILE A 158 0.57 -8.48 -8.60
CA ILE A 158 0.36 -8.21 -7.18
C ILE A 158 0.12 -9.49 -6.39
N ILE A 159 0.54 -9.47 -5.14
CA ILE A 159 0.33 -10.53 -4.16
C ILE A 159 -0.73 -10.04 -3.18
N TYR A 160 -1.80 -10.81 -2.98
CA TYR A 160 -2.83 -10.45 -2.03
C TYR A 160 -3.39 -11.69 -1.33
N LEU A 161 -4.00 -11.50 -0.19
CA LEU A 161 -4.57 -12.61 0.59
C LEU A 161 -5.95 -12.99 0.09
N GLU A 162 -6.80 -11.97 -0.18
CA GLU A 162 -8.19 -12.19 -0.55
C GLU A 162 -8.67 -11.11 -1.53
N SER A 163 -9.61 -11.49 -2.40
CA SER A 163 -10.31 -10.53 -3.27
C SER A 163 -11.35 -9.76 -2.47
N PHE A 164 -11.51 -8.48 -2.80
CA PHE A 164 -12.43 -7.58 -2.11
C PHE A 164 -13.52 -7.15 -3.09
N PRO A 165 -14.78 -7.58 -2.89
CA PRO A 165 -15.84 -7.29 -3.83
C PRO A 165 -16.25 -5.83 -3.80
N THR A 166 -16.66 -5.31 -4.95
CA THR A 166 -17.42 -4.07 -5.09
C THR A 166 -18.88 -4.42 -5.33
N PHE A 167 -19.78 -3.54 -4.90
CA PHE A 167 -21.22 -3.75 -5.01
C PHE A 167 -21.84 -2.69 -5.93
N PRO A 168 -21.95 -2.96 -7.25
CA PRO A 168 -22.63 -2.04 -8.16
C PRO A 168 -24.09 -1.89 -7.76
N VAL A 169 -24.53 -0.65 -7.59
CA VAL A 169 -25.94 -0.35 -7.34
C VAL A 169 -26.67 -0.34 -8.66
N GLY A 170 -27.61 -1.27 -8.83
CA GLY A 170 -28.46 -1.32 -10.02
C GLY A 170 -29.25 -0.03 -10.17
N LYS A 171 -29.32 0.53 -11.38
CA LYS A 171 -30.31 1.57 -11.70
C LYS A 171 -31.67 0.97 -11.37
N SER A 172 -32.34 1.53 -10.35
CA SER A 172 -33.77 1.27 -10.16
C SER A 172 -34.46 1.61 -11.47
N ARG A 173 -35.08 0.62 -12.08
CA ARG A 173 -35.93 0.83 -13.26
C ARG A 173 -37.18 1.59 -12.86
#